data_804cf81eda9b3f127daf73b5afd384e8
#
_entry.id   804cf81eda9b3f127daf73b5afd384e8
#
_cell.length_a   1.000
_cell.length_b   1.000
_cell.length_c   1.000
_cell.angle_alpha   90.00
_cell.angle_beta   90.00
_cell.angle_gamma   90.00
#
_symmetry.space_group_name_H-M   'P 1'
#
loop_
_entity.id
_entity.type
_entity.pdbx_description
1 polymer ?
#
loop_
_entity_poly.entity_id
_entity_poly.type
_entity_poly.pdbx_seq_one_letter_code
_entity_poly.pdbx_strand_id
1 'polypeptide(L)'
;ILLLEDMESRVLAKNYTAIDKAFKLKHKSLESELEKHYNKVAQNIYKLTPLNWHSAKLHFDMNIDNPSVELLVYKTDDDSCIIKYVENNDKESAIISEVMYDLKNEVVAMIETFKFYNQNPFSGLVYTLTSNGEVSLELTYGDK
;
A
#
# COMPACT_ATOMS: atom_id res chain seq x y z
N ILE A 1 1.52 2.69 -8.03
CA ILE A 1 2.23 2.06 -9.13
C ILE A 1 1.71 2.55 -10.46
N LEU A 2 0.40 2.67 -10.60
CA LEU A 2 -0.15 3.24 -11.83
C LEU A 2 0.42 4.62 -12.11
N LEU A 3 0.56 5.43 -11.06
CA LEU A 3 1.15 6.75 -11.20
C LEU A 3 2.58 6.68 -11.73
N LEU A 4 3.36 5.73 -11.23
CA LEU A 4 4.74 5.57 -11.66
C LEU A 4 4.82 5.14 -13.12
N GLU A 5 3.94 4.24 -13.54
CA GLU A 5 3.92 3.78 -14.93
C GLU A 5 3.62 4.94 -15.88
N ASP A 6 2.65 5.78 -15.51
CA ASP A 6 2.32 6.95 -16.30
C ASP A 6 3.50 7.90 -16.44
N MET A 7 4.17 8.17 -15.35
CA MET A 7 5.27 9.10 -15.35
C MET A 7 6.45 8.56 -16.13
N GLU A 8 6.71 7.26 -16.02
CA GLU A 8 7.77 6.65 -16.77
C GLU A 8 7.50 6.70 -18.27
N SER A 9 6.26 6.43 -18.66
CA SER A 9 5.88 6.51 -20.06
C SER A 9 6.12 7.89 -20.64
N ARG A 10 5.79 8.92 -19.88
CA ARG A 10 5.98 10.29 -20.33
C ARG A 10 7.46 10.62 -20.50
N VAL A 11 8.29 10.13 -19.58
CA VAL A 11 9.73 10.37 -19.67
C VAL A 11 10.30 9.67 -20.89
N LEU A 12 9.89 8.43 -21.13
CA LEU A 12 10.39 7.66 -22.25
C LEU A 12 10.01 8.27 -23.60
N ALA A 13 8.93 9.02 -23.66
CA ALA A 13 8.47 9.61 -24.90
C ALA A 13 9.27 10.85 -25.30
N LYS A 14 10.20 11.30 -24.46
CA LYS A 14 10.93 12.54 -24.72
C LYS A 14 12.37 12.24 -25.11
N ASN A 15 12.99 13.25 -25.77
CA ASN A 15 14.43 13.23 -25.95
C ASN A 15 15.07 13.65 -24.65
N TYR A 16 15.98 12.84 -24.13
CA TYR A 16 16.51 13.09 -22.81
C TYR A 16 17.53 14.20 -22.77
N THR A 17 17.32 15.13 -21.87
CA THR A 17 18.33 16.07 -21.42
C THR A 17 18.93 15.55 -20.12
N ALA A 18 19.92 16.25 -19.59
CA ALA A 18 20.48 15.89 -18.29
C ALA A 18 19.39 15.91 -17.20
N ILE A 19 18.47 16.85 -17.28
CA ILE A 19 17.39 16.97 -16.30
C ILE A 19 16.45 15.77 -16.40
N ASP A 20 16.13 15.38 -17.62
CA ASP A 20 15.24 14.24 -17.83
C ASP A 20 15.84 12.95 -17.30
N LYS A 21 17.13 12.78 -17.48
CA LYS A 21 17.82 11.60 -16.98
C LYS A 21 17.79 11.56 -15.45
N ALA A 22 18.03 12.70 -14.82
CA ALA A 22 17.98 12.79 -13.35
C ALA A 22 16.57 12.49 -12.83
N PHE A 23 15.57 13.00 -13.52
CA PHE A 23 14.19 12.74 -13.17
C PHE A 23 13.85 11.25 -13.25
N LYS A 24 14.28 10.59 -14.31
CA LYS A 24 14.05 9.16 -14.48
C LYS A 24 14.74 8.34 -13.40
N LEU A 25 15.97 8.71 -13.04
CA LEU A 25 16.69 8.00 -11.98
C LEU A 25 15.97 8.17 -10.64
N LYS A 26 15.46 9.37 -10.38
CA LYS A 26 14.74 9.61 -9.14
C LYS A 26 13.47 8.75 -9.07
N HIS A 27 12.76 8.61 -10.20
CA HIS A 27 11.57 7.78 -10.23
C HIS A 27 11.90 6.30 -10.01
N LYS A 28 13.00 5.83 -10.54
CA LYS A 28 13.42 4.46 -10.28
C LYS A 28 13.72 4.24 -8.80
N SER A 29 14.32 5.23 -8.15
CA SER A 29 14.58 5.15 -6.72
C SER A 29 13.27 5.09 -5.93
N LEU A 30 12.30 5.90 -6.32
CA LEU A 30 10.99 5.86 -5.69
C LEU A 30 10.34 4.49 -5.83
N GLU A 31 10.37 3.93 -7.05
CA GLU A 31 9.79 2.61 -7.28
C GLU A 31 10.46 1.55 -6.41
N SER A 32 11.77 1.62 -6.30
CA SER A 32 12.51 0.67 -5.46
C SER A 32 12.12 0.79 -3.99
N GLU A 33 11.97 2.03 -3.50
CA GLU A 33 11.54 2.24 -2.13
C GLU A 33 10.12 1.73 -1.89
N LEU A 34 9.24 1.98 -2.85
CA LEU A 34 7.86 1.53 -2.72
C LEU A 34 7.77 0.01 -2.69
N GLU A 35 8.61 -0.67 -3.46
CA GLU A 35 8.61 -2.13 -3.43
C GLU A 35 8.96 -2.65 -2.05
N LYS A 36 9.88 -1.99 -1.36
CA LYS A 36 10.21 -2.39 0.00
C LYS A 36 9.01 -2.27 0.92
N HIS A 37 8.26 -1.17 0.78
CA HIS A 37 7.04 -0.99 1.57
C HIS A 37 5.99 -2.04 1.24
N TYR A 38 5.80 -2.34 -0.05
CA TYR A 38 4.82 -3.35 -0.47
C TYR A 38 5.17 -4.71 0.12
N ASN A 39 6.45 -5.05 0.14
CA ASN A 39 6.88 -6.34 0.68
C ASN A 39 6.67 -6.42 2.19
N LYS A 40 6.90 -5.32 2.90
CA LYS A 40 6.67 -5.30 4.34
C LYS A 40 5.18 -5.41 4.66
N VAL A 41 4.34 -4.76 3.86
CA VAL A 41 2.89 -4.89 4.04
C VAL A 41 2.48 -6.34 3.82
N ALA A 42 2.98 -6.97 2.75
CA ALA A 42 2.64 -8.36 2.48
C ALA A 42 3.08 -9.27 3.62
N GLN A 43 4.28 -9.07 4.14
CA GLN A 43 4.79 -9.90 5.24
C GLN A 43 3.90 -9.78 6.47
N ASN A 44 3.43 -8.59 6.77
CA ASN A 44 2.55 -8.39 7.91
C ASN A 44 1.18 -9.02 7.68
N ILE A 45 0.65 -8.90 6.47
CA ILE A 45 -0.64 -9.51 6.15
C ILE A 45 -0.56 -11.03 6.29
N TYR A 46 0.53 -11.64 5.82
CA TYR A 46 0.70 -13.09 5.93
C TYR A 46 0.63 -13.56 7.38
N LYS A 47 1.01 -12.74 8.33
CA LYS A 47 0.95 -13.12 9.75
C LYS A 47 -0.49 -13.30 10.23
N LEU A 48 -1.45 -12.72 9.53
CA LEU A 48 -2.84 -12.73 9.95
C LEU A 48 -3.75 -13.57 9.05
N THR A 49 -3.19 -14.26 8.05
CA THR A 49 -4.01 -15.07 7.15
C THR A 49 -4.07 -16.52 7.61
N PRO A 50 -5.25 -17.14 7.55
CA PRO A 50 -5.39 -18.55 7.89
C PRO A 50 -5.01 -19.42 6.71
N LEU A 51 -4.98 -20.73 6.94
CA LEU A 51 -4.74 -21.69 5.86
C LEU A 51 -5.87 -21.58 4.83
N ASN A 52 -5.50 -21.77 3.57
CA ASN A 52 -6.48 -21.82 2.47
C ASN A 52 -7.24 -20.52 2.28
N TRP A 53 -6.61 -19.39 2.58
CA TRP A 53 -7.20 -18.09 2.28
C TRP A 53 -7.02 -17.79 0.79
N HIS A 54 -7.88 -16.92 0.26
CA HIS A 54 -7.82 -16.56 -1.16
C HIS A 54 -7.11 -15.22 -1.37
N SER A 55 -7.55 -14.19 -0.68
CA SER A 55 -6.99 -12.86 -0.84
C SER A 55 -7.23 -12.05 0.42
N ALA A 56 -6.53 -10.94 0.52
CA ALA A 56 -6.69 -10.01 1.64
C ALA A 56 -6.62 -8.59 1.10
N LYS A 57 -7.47 -7.73 1.64
CA LYS A 57 -7.49 -6.32 1.23
C LYS A 57 -7.23 -5.45 2.45
N LEU A 58 -6.22 -4.62 2.34
CA LEU A 58 -5.91 -3.64 3.37
C LEU A 58 -6.46 -2.29 2.92
N HIS A 59 -7.40 -1.77 3.68
CA HIS A 59 -7.99 -0.47 3.43
C HIS A 59 -7.36 0.55 4.36
N PHE A 60 -6.86 1.62 3.79
CA PHE A 60 -6.23 2.69 4.54
C PHE A 60 -6.91 4.00 4.19
N ASP A 61 -7.19 4.80 5.20
CA ASP A 61 -7.81 6.11 5.00
C ASP A 61 -7.07 7.12 5.86
N MET A 62 -6.53 8.16 5.22
CA MET A 62 -5.83 9.22 5.92
C MET A 62 -6.84 10.29 6.32
N ASN A 63 -7.52 10.07 7.43
CA ASN A 63 -8.44 11.06 7.96
C ASN A 63 -7.67 12.25 8.49
N ILE A 64 -8.37 13.35 8.65
CA ILE A 64 -7.75 14.61 9.04
C ILE A 64 -6.94 14.44 10.32
N ASP A 65 -7.49 13.77 11.30
CA ASP A 65 -6.87 13.72 12.62
C ASP A 65 -6.17 12.40 12.89
N ASN A 66 -6.50 11.35 12.15
CA ASN A 66 -6.00 10.04 12.54
C ASN A 66 -6.14 9.05 11.39
N PRO A 67 -5.01 8.56 10.86
CA PRO A 67 -5.10 7.53 9.84
C PRO A 67 -5.68 6.23 10.40
N SER A 68 -6.42 5.51 9.59
CA SER A 68 -7.05 4.27 10.03
C SER A 68 -6.80 3.17 9.01
N VAL A 69 -6.74 1.93 9.50
CA VAL A 69 -6.55 0.76 8.65
C VAL A 69 -7.55 -0.32 9.03
N GLU A 70 -7.90 -1.12 8.04
CA GLU A 70 -8.79 -2.25 8.21
C GLU A 70 -8.30 -3.34 7.25
N LEU A 71 -8.22 -4.57 7.74
CA LEU A 71 -7.78 -5.69 6.90
C LEU A 71 -8.91 -6.69 6.78
N LEU A 72 -9.27 -7.01 5.54
CA LEU A 72 -10.32 -7.98 5.24
C LEU A 72 -9.68 -9.19 4.58
N VAL A 73 -9.90 -10.37 5.15
CA VAL A 73 -9.36 -11.61 4.60
C VAL A 73 -10.51 -12.42 3.99
N TYR A 74 -10.34 -12.82 2.75
CA TYR A 74 -11.37 -13.50 1.98
C TYR A 74 -11.00 -14.95 1.74
N LYS A 75 -12.00 -15.82 1.82
CA LYS A 75 -11.80 -17.25 1.61
C LYS A 75 -11.94 -17.65 0.14
N THR A 76 -12.79 -16.94 -0.61
CA THR A 76 -13.07 -17.28 -2.00
C THR A 76 -12.97 -16.03 -2.86
N ASP A 77 -13.00 -16.25 -4.18
CA ASP A 77 -12.91 -15.12 -5.12
C ASP A 77 -14.23 -14.36 -5.24
N ASP A 78 -15.29 -14.81 -4.59
CA ASP A 78 -16.58 -14.09 -4.61
C ASP A 78 -16.67 -13.09 -3.47
N ASP A 79 -15.56 -12.73 -2.86
CA ASP A 79 -15.49 -11.70 -1.82
C ASP A 79 -16.19 -12.08 -0.53
N SER A 80 -16.29 -13.38 -0.24
CA SER A 80 -16.78 -13.81 1.08
C SER A 80 -15.70 -13.56 2.12
N CYS A 81 -15.90 -12.54 2.93
CA CYS A 81 -14.95 -12.16 3.96
C CYS A 81 -15.08 -13.10 5.15
N ILE A 82 -14.00 -13.73 5.54
CA ILE A 82 -14.03 -14.63 6.70
C ILE A 82 -13.51 -13.96 7.96
N ILE A 83 -12.62 -12.97 7.82
CA ILE A 83 -12.05 -12.30 8.98
C ILE A 83 -11.90 -10.83 8.66
N LYS A 84 -12.25 -10.01 9.65
CA LYS A 84 -12.05 -8.56 9.55
C LYS A 84 -11.26 -8.12 10.76
N TYR A 85 -10.11 -7.49 10.50
CA TYR A 85 -9.28 -6.92 11.56
C TYR A 85 -9.38 -5.40 11.49
N VAL A 86 -9.61 -4.78 12.62
CA VAL A 86 -9.65 -3.32 12.70
C VAL A 86 -8.67 -2.86 13.76
N GLU A 87 -8.20 -1.65 13.57
CA GLU A 87 -7.27 -1.06 14.51
C GLU A 87 -7.98 -0.70 15.81
N ASN A 88 -7.26 -0.83 16.93
CA ASN A 88 -7.77 -0.41 18.26
C ASN A 88 -8.98 -1.20 18.70
N ASN A 89 -9.06 -2.46 18.34
CA ASN A 89 -10.11 -3.32 18.82
C ASN A 89 -9.65 -3.95 20.14
N ASP A 90 -10.30 -3.58 21.24
CA ASP A 90 -9.92 -4.05 22.56
C ASP A 90 -10.00 -5.57 22.69
N LYS A 91 -10.78 -6.21 21.83
CA LYS A 91 -10.94 -7.66 21.90
C LYS A 91 -9.85 -8.41 21.14
N GLU A 92 -9.02 -7.71 20.40
CA GLU A 92 -7.95 -8.35 19.65
C GLU A 92 -6.79 -8.68 20.58
N SER A 93 -6.03 -9.71 20.21
CA SER A 93 -4.84 -10.05 20.94
C SER A 93 -3.76 -8.99 20.74
N ALA A 94 -2.78 -8.98 21.63
CA ALA A 94 -1.65 -8.04 21.51
C ALA A 94 -0.91 -8.24 20.20
N ILE A 95 -0.80 -9.48 19.73
CA ILE A 95 -0.09 -9.78 18.48
C ILE A 95 -0.83 -9.16 17.29
N ILE A 96 -2.14 -9.32 17.24
CA ILE A 96 -2.94 -8.77 16.15
C ILE A 96 -2.86 -7.25 16.17
N SER A 97 -2.97 -6.65 17.34
CA SER A 97 -2.89 -5.19 17.47
C SER A 97 -1.55 -4.67 16.98
N GLU A 98 -0.48 -5.38 17.30
CA GLU A 98 0.85 -4.99 16.86
C GLU A 98 0.97 -5.04 15.35
N VAL A 99 0.47 -6.11 14.73
CA VAL A 99 0.53 -6.23 13.28
C VAL A 99 -0.28 -5.13 12.59
N MET A 100 -1.48 -4.84 13.12
CA MET A 100 -2.30 -3.77 12.55
C MET A 100 -1.62 -2.42 12.70
N TYR A 101 -0.96 -2.17 13.82
CA TYR A 101 -0.22 -0.94 14.02
C TYR A 101 0.94 -0.85 13.02
N ASP A 102 1.65 -1.95 12.81
CA ASP A 102 2.75 -1.98 11.85
C ASP A 102 2.25 -1.73 10.42
N LEU A 103 1.10 -2.30 10.07
CA LEU A 103 0.52 -2.08 8.76
C LEU A 103 0.19 -0.60 8.55
N LYS A 104 -0.41 0.03 9.55
CA LYS A 104 -0.72 1.46 9.45
C LYS A 104 0.54 2.27 9.27
N ASN A 105 1.56 2.00 10.08
CA ASN A 105 2.80 2.76 10.01
C ASN A 105 3.50 2.58 8.67
N GLU A 106 3.41 1.39 8.08
CA GLU A 106 4.04 1.15 6.80
C GLU A 106 3.37 1.95 5.69
N VAL A 107 2.03 2.07 5.73
CA VAL A 107 1.34 2.88 4.73
C VAL A 107 1.66 4.36 4.92
N VAL A 108 1.73 4.82 6.17
CA VAL A 108 2.11 6.21 6.44
C VAL A 108 3.53 6.46 5.91
N ALA A 109 4.43 5.50 6.07
CA ALA A 109 5.78 5.62 5.53
C ALA A 109 5.77 5.72 4.01
N MET A 110 4.85 5.02 3.34
CA MET A 110 4.72 5.16 1.90
C MET A 110 4.32 6.57 1.50
N ILE A 111 3.40 7.17 2.25
CA ILE A 111 2.99 8.56 1.99
C ILE A 111 4.19 9.50 2.12
N GLU A 112 4.99 9.30 3.15
CA GLU A 112 6.18 10.14 3.35
C GLU A 112 7.19 9.92 2.23
N THR A 113 7.29 8.70 1.72
CA THR A 113 8.16 8.42 0.59
C THR A 113 7.68 9.16 -0.66
N PHE A 114 6.38 9.17 -0.91
CA PHE A 114 5.83 9.95 -2.02
C PHE A 114 6.23 11.42 -1.89
N LYS A 115 6.06 11.99 -0.69
CA LYS A 115 6.41 13.39 -0.46
C LYS A 115 7.89 13.65 -0.67
N PHE A 116 8.72 12.73 -0.20
CA PHE A 116 10.17 12.89 -0.33
C PHE A 116 10.58 13.00 -1.79
N TYR A 117 9.90 12.28 -2.68
CA TYR A 117 10.19 12.31 -4.10
C TYR A 117 9.33 13.31 -4.86
N ASN A 118 8.67 14.23 -4.15
CA ASN A 118 7.84 15.28 -4.74
C ASN A 118 6.68 14.73 -5.55
N GLN A 119 6.15 13.58 -5.13
CA GLN A 119 4.96 13.00 -5.73
C GLN A 119 3.76 13.37 -4.90
N ASN A 120 2.61 13.49 -5.57
CA ASN A 120 1.37 13.82 -4.88
C ASN A 120 1.00 12.68 -3.93
N PRO A 121 0.91 12.91 -2.61
CA PRO A 121 0.58 11.83 -1.69
C PRO A 121 -0.89 11.43 -1.81
N PHE A 122 -1.13 10.14 -1.63
CA PHE A 122 -2.51 9.64 -1.65
C PHE A 122 -3.16 9.84 -0.27
N SER A 123 -4.50 9.88 -0.28
CA SER A 123 -5.26 9.97 0.97
C SER A 123 -5.92 8.66 1.34
N GLY A 124 -6.02 7.74 0.40
CA GLY A 124 -6.56 6.43 0.67
C GLY A 124 -5.88 5.39 -0.18
N LEU A 125 -5.91 4.15 0.29
CA LEU A 125 -5.23 3.05 -0.38
C LEU A 125 -6.01 1.77 -0.15
N VAL A 126 -6.18 0.99 -1.21
CA VAL A 126 -6.61 -0.39 -1.08
C VAL A 126 -5.50 -1.27 -1.65
N TYR A 127 -4.89 -2.03 -0.77
CA TYR A 127 -3.79 -2.93 -1.11
C TYR A 127 -4.36 -4.34 -1.10
N THR A 128 -4.34 -5.01 -2.25
CA THR A 128 -4.88 -6.37 -2.35
C THR A 128 -3.73 -7.34 -2.55
N LEU A 129 -3.70 -8.37 -1.70
CA LEU A 129 -2.70 -9.43 -1.76
C LEU A 129 -3.42 -10.73 -1.98
N THR A 130 -3.02 -11.48 -3.02
CA THR A 130 -3.58 -12.81 -3.23
C THR A 130 -2.71 -13.86 -2.54
N SER A 131 -3.29 -15.03 -2.33
CA SER A 131 -2.55 -16.09 -1.64
C SER A 131 -1.36 -16.60 -2.45
N ASN A 132 -1.33 -16.32 -3.76
CA ASN A 132 -0.17 -16.70 -4.58
C ASN A 132 0.83 -15.55 -4.72
N GLY A 133 0.68 -14.49 -3.95
CA GLY A 133 1.69 -13.44 -3.87
C GLY A 133 1.52 -12.27 -4.80
N GLU A 134 0.41 -12.19 -5.51
CA GLU A 134 0.17 -11.04 -6.40
C GLU A 134 -0.36 -9.86 -5.62
N VAL A 135 0.12 -8.67 -5.98
CA VAL A 135 -0.24 -7.43 -5.29
C VAL A 135 -0.86 -6.46 -6.28
N SER A 136 -1.95 -5.84 -5.89
CA SER A 136 -2.51 -4.74 -6.66
C SER A 136 -2.88 -3.60 -5.73
N LEU A 137 -2.87 -2.39 -6.28
CA LEU A 137 -3.08 -1.18 -5.50
C LEU A 137 -4.11 -0.28 -6.16
N GLU A 138 -4.96 0.30 -5.33
CA GLU A 138 -5.85 1.38 -5.72
C GLU A 138 -5.56 2.56 -4.82
N LEU A 139 -5.24 3.69 -5.41
CA LEU A 139 -4.94 4.90 -4.64
C LEU A 139 -6.04 5.93 -4.83
N THR A 140 -6.40 6.58 -3.74
CA THR A 140 -7.39 7.64 -3.75
C THR A 140 -6.72 8.93 -3.31
N TYR A 141 -7.01 10.01 -4.00
CA TYR A 141 -6.46 11.31 -3.67
C TYR A 141 -7.56 12.18 -3.09
N GLY A 142 -7.23 12.83 -1.98
CA GLY A 142 -8.21 13.64 -1.29
C GLY A 142 -8.67 14.81 -2.13
N ASP A 143 -9.87 15.28 -1.83
CA ASP A 143 -10.40 16.39 -2.54
C ASP A 143 -9.80 17.65 -2.10
N LYS A 144 -9.32 17.79 -1.19
CA LYS A 144 -8.86 19.01 -0.76
C LYS A 144 -9.83 20.08 -0.71
#